data_fd1fa69abd41d975cb20376dc91d0213
#
_entry.id   fd1fa69abd41d975cb20376dc91d0213
#
_cell.length_a   1.000
_cell.length_b   1.000
_cell.length_c   1.000
_cell.angle_alpha   90.00
_cell.angle_beta   90.00
_cell.angle_gamma   90.00
#
_symmetry.space_group_name_H-M   'P 1'
#
loop_
_entity.id
_entity.type
_entity.pdbx_description
1 polymer ?
#
loop_
_entity_poly.entity_id
_entity_poly.type
_entity_poly.pdbx_seq_one_letter_code
_entity_poly.pdbx_strand_id
1 'polypeptide(L)'
;MKKVLYLLFLTLFISSTVNANSFSEYVSNLIPGEGDTEVSIDLRENNSPDYSILMVRELDSNQDSNYFTQLSLFNTEKNDDERIVANIGLGKRFLNDEKTSFTGLNVFFDYDDKGNARSSIGLEMRNAVLDFAFNNYFGLDDADGEKVLDGYDLRFASQIPFIHWADIFVNSYSWDGVKRDDVEGMAYGLDLSLTSNIQLEYAYDNKDKKGLEDEYYAKLIFVHPPKEGPILGDGFSSEMWRTKKDMSRELLTKVKRNNKIFVEFSGNSTISRLD
;
A
#
# COMPACT_ATOMS: atom_id res chain seq x y z
N MET A 1 -17.44 19.55 12.03
CA MET A 1 -17.99 18.34 12.67
C MET A 1 -17.27 17.06 12.22
N LYS A 2 -17.00 16.83 10.93
CA LYS A 2 -16.27 15.62 10.44
C LYS A 2 -14.88 15.44 11.08
N LYS A 3 -14.06 16.50 11.23
CA LYS A 3 -12.72 16.44 11.86
C LYS A 3 -12.72 15.96 13.33
N VAL A 4 -13.77 16.27 14.07
CA VAL A 4 -13.94 15.81 15.47
C VAL A 4 -14.33 14.34 15.51
N LEU A 5 -15.08 13.87 14.51
CA LEU A 5 -15.49 12.47 14.39
C LEU A 5 -14.28 11.57 14.06
N TYR A 6 -13.35 12.02 13.21
CA TYR A 6 -12.10 11.30 12.93
C TYR A 6 -11.20 11.17 14.17
N LEU A 7 -11.11 12.23 14.99
CA LEU A 7 -10.33 12.18 16.23
C LEU A 7 -10.98 11.24 17.27
N LEU A 8 -12.30 11.19 17.33
CA LEU A 8 -13.06 10.28 18.19
C LEU A 8 -12.94 8.82 17.74
N PHE A 9 -12.93 8.57 16.43
CA PHE A 9 -12.69 7.23 15.86
C PHE A 9 -11.28 6.74 16.16
N LEU A 10 -10.27 7.62 16.04
CA LEU A 10 -8.88 7.29 16.37
C LEU A 10 -8.73 6.94 17.87
N THR A 11 -9.41 7.65 18.77
CA THR A 11 -9.36 7.37 20.22
C THR A 11 -10.13 6.10 20.59
N LEU A 12 -11.24 5.78 19.95
CA LEU A 12 -11.98 4.52 20.15
C LEU A 12 -11.19 3.31 19.62
N PHE A 13 -10.43 3.47 18.53
CA PHE A 13 -9.60 2.40 17.95
C PHE A 13 -8.37 2.09 18.80
N ILE A 14 -7.74 3.09 19.44
CA ILE A 14 -6.59 2.88 20.34
C ILE A 14 -6.99 2.05 21.57
N SER A 15 -8.23 2.17 22.04
CA SER A 15 -8.75 1.35 23.15
C SER A 15 -9.11 -0.10 22.76
N SER A 16 -9.19 -0.41 21.45
CA SER A 16 -9.50 -1.75 20.90
C SER A 16 -8.28 -2.49 20.35
N THR A 17 -7.06 -2.03 20.59
CA THR A 17 -5.82 -2.60 20.05
C THR A 17 -5.62 -4.09 20.36
N VAL A 18 -6.12 -4.56 21.51
CA VAL A 18 -6.09 -5.99 21.88
C VAL A 18 -6.93 -6.83 20.93
N ASN A 19 -8.09 -6.32 20.49
CA ASN A 19 -8.98 -7.05 19.58
C ASN A 19 -8.46 -7.03 18.13
N ALA A 20 -7.81 -5.95 17.70
CA ALA A 20 -7.25 -5.83 16.34
C ALA A 20 -6.05 -6.76 16.12
N ASN A 21 -5.17 -6.90 17.13
CA ASN A 21 -4.05 -7.86 17.07
C ASN A 21 -4.56 -9.31 16.98
N SER A 22 -5.56 -9.66 17.77
CA SER A 22 -6.20 -10.99 17.72
C SER A 22 -6.89 -11.24 16.38
N PHE A 23 -7.45 -10.19 15.76
CA PHE A 23 -8.09 -10.30 14.45
C PHE A 23 -7.06 -10.51 13.33
N SER A 24 -5.94 -9.74 13.31
CA SER A 24 -4.88 -9.93 12.32
C SER A 24 -4.19 -11.30 12.44
N GLU A 25 -4.04 -11.82 13.65
CA GLU A 25 -3.57 -13.19 13.90
C GLU A 25 -4.56 -14.23 13.39
N TYR A 26 -5.86 -14.06 13.67
CA TYR A 26 -6.90 -14.95 13.15
C TYR A 26 -6.90 -14.99 11.62
N VAL A 27 -6.84 -13.82 10.98
CA VAL A 27 -6.78 -13.69 9.52
C VAL A 27 -5.49 -14.34 8.97
N SER A 28 -4.36 -14.18 9.65
CA SER A 28 -3.09 -14.82 9.27
C SER A 28 -3.19 -16.34 9.20
N ASN A 29 -3.98 -16.94 10.09
CA ASN A 29 -4.19 -18.39 10.15
C ASN A 29 -5.10 -18.94 9.05
N LEU A 30 -5.83 -18.08 8.31
CA LEU A 30 -6.66 -18.52 7.17
C LEU A 30 -5.79 -19.01 6.00
N ILE A 31 -4.62 -18.39 5.80
CA ILE A 31 -3.62 -18.82 4.81
C ILE A 31 -2.30 -18.95 5.56
N PRO A 32 -1.98 -20.15 6.08
CA PRO A 32 -0.76 -20.37 6.87
C PRO A 32 0.48 -20.25 6.00
N GLY A 33 1.59 -19.88 6.62
CA GLY A 33 2.89 -19.73 5.98
C GLY A 33 3.65 -18.54 6.56
N GLU A 34 4.95 -18.49 6.32
CA GLU A 34 5.79 -17.36 6.73
C GLU A 34 5.47 -16.12 5.91
N GLY A 35 5.44 -14.96 6.57
CA GLY A 35 5.21 -13.67 5.94
C GLY A 35 4.17 -12.81 6.65
N ASP A 36 4.07 -11.58 6.21
CA ASP A 36 3.22 -10.56 6.81
C ASP A 36 1.73 -10.75 6.46
N THR A 37 0.91 -10.44 7.42
CA THR A 37 -0.53 -10.21 7.25
C THR A 37 -0.86 -8.81 7.73
N GLU A 38 -1.48 -8.02 6.88
CA GLU A 38 -1.92 -6.66 7.19
C GLU A 38 -3.44 -6.57 7.12
N VAL A 39 -4.03 -5.95 8.12
CA VAL A 39 -5.42 -5.50 8.10
C VAL A 39 -5.41 -4.00 8.19
N SER A 40 -6.08 -3.29 7.30
CA SER A 40 -6.02 -1.84 7.29
C SER A 40 -7.36 -1.16 7.10
N ILE A 41 -7.40 0.09 7.56
CA ILE A 41 -8.49 1.03 7.35
C ILE A 41 -7.90 2.28 6.71
N ASP A 42 -8.37 2.63 5.53
CA ASP A 42 -7.99 3.83 4.79
C ASP A 42 -9.11 4.88 4.91
N LEU A 43 -8.78 6.04 5.44
CA LEU A 43 -9.67 7.17 5.68
C LEU A 43 -9.29 8.32 4.75
N ARG A 44 -10.23 8.74 3.92
CA ARG A 44 -10.07 9.85 2.97
C ARG A 44 -11.07 10.96 3.24
N GLU A 45 -10.75 12.19 2.81
CA GLU A 45 -11.57 13.36 3.19
C GLU A 45 -13.01 13.29 2.69
N ASN A 46 -13.24 12.71 1.51
CA ASN A 46 -14.55 12.78 0.83
C ASN A 46 -15.17 11.41 0.57
N ASN A 47 -14.58 10.31 1.03
CA ASN A 47 -15.03 8.96 0.76
C ASN A 47 -15.37 8.20 2.03
N SER A 48 -16.14 7.12 1.87
CA SER A 48 -16.32 6.12 2.91
C SER A 48 -15.00 5.42 3.23
N PRO A 49 -14.80 4.92 4.46
CA PRO A 49 -13.60 4.17 4.81
C PRO A 49 -13.43 2.90 3.97
N ASP A 50 -12.23 2.69 3.42
CA ASP A 50 -11.87 1.43 2.79
C ASP A 50 -11.23 0.48 3.81
N TYR A 51 -11.60 -0.79 3.76
CA TYR A 51 -11.04 -1.84 4.60
C TYR A 51 -10.29 -2.84 3.73
N SER A 52 -9.12 -3.28 4.18
CA SER A 52 -8.35 -4.25 3.41
C SER A 52 -7.71 -5.32 4.28
N ILE A 53 -7.56 -6.50 3.67
CA ILE A 53 -6.73 -7.60 4.16
C ILE A 53 -5.68 -7.84 3.09
N LEU A 54 -4.40 -7.90 3.49
CA LEU A 54 -3.28 -8.20 2.62
C LEU A 54 -2.41 -9.24 3.30
N MET A 55 -1.96 -10.22 2.55
CA MET A 55 -1.06 -11.28 3.01
C MET A 55 0.09 -11.44 2.04
N VAL A 56 1.30 -11.55 2.58
CA VAL A 56 2.48 -12.02 1.85
C VAL A 56 2.85 -13.39 2.40
N ARG A 57 3.12 -14.36 1.53
CA ARG A 57 3.50 -15.71 1.94
C ARG A 57 4.70 -16.18 1.16
N GLU A 58 5.66 -16.75 1.88
CA GLU A 58 6.81 -17.42 1.27
C GLU A 58 6.32 -18.61 0.45
N LEU A 59 6.88 -18.75 -0.75
CA LEU A 59 6.69 -19.92 -1.60
C LEU A 59 7.92 -20.81 -1.62
N ASP A 60 9.10 -20.18 -1.67
CA ASP A 60 10.38 -20.84 -1.65
C ASP A 60 11.49 -19.83 -1.31
N SER A 61 12.54 -20.27 -0.62
CA SER A 61 13.66 -19.41 -0.27
C SER A 61 14.99 -20.15 -0.29
N ASN A 62 16.04 -19.40 -0.55
CA ASN A 62 17.42 -19.83 -0.36
C ASN A 62 18.22 -18.70 0.33
N GLN A 63 19.54 -18.86 0.46
CA GLN A 63 20.36 -17.88 1.19
C GLN A 63 20.28 -16.46 0.65
N ASP A 64 20.10 -16.30 -0.67
CA ASP A 64 20.24 -15.02 -1.38
C ASP A 64 18.97 -14.60 -2.09
N SER A 65 17.91 -15.40 -2.07
CA SER A 65 16.65 -15.05 -2.74
C SER A 65 15.45 -15.72 -2.10
N ASN A 66 14.30 -15.06 -2.28
CA ASN A 66 13.01 -15.50 -1.80
C ASN A 66 11.96 -15.37 -2.91
N TYR A 67 11.14 -16.41 -3.10
CA TYR A 67 9.92 -16.36 -3.90
C TYR A 67 8.73 -16.19 -2.98
N PHE A 68 7.85 -15.29 -3.31
CA PHE A 68 6.66 -15.02 -2.51
C PHE A 68 5.41 -14.85 -3.37
N THR A 69 4.26 -15.03 -2.73
CA THR A 69 2.97 -14.57 -3.24
C THR A 69 2.44 -13.46 -2.35
N GLN A 70 1.75 -12.50 -2.96
CA GLN A 70 0.97 -11.49 -2.24
C GLN A 70 -0.49 -11.57 -2.67
N LEU A 71 -1.38 -11.63 -1.70
CA LEU A 71 -2.82 -11.66 -1.88
C LEU A 71 -3.43 -10.45 -1.17
N SER A 72 -4.40 -9.80 -1.77
CA SER A 72 -5.19 -8.81 -1.03
C SER A 72 -6.65 -8.80 -1.48
N LEU A 73 -7.50 -8.42 -0.54
CA LEU A 73 -8.92 -8.19 -0.75
C LEU A 73 -9.29 -6.90 -0.03
N PHE A 74 -9.98 -6.00 -0.72
CA PHE A 74 -10.44 -4.75 -0.11
C PHE A 74 -11.75 -4.28 -0.76
N ASN A 75 -12.53 -3.51 0.03
CA ASN A 75 -13.63 -2.74 -0.53
C ASN A 75 -13.12 -1.34 -0.92
N THR A 76 -13.76 -0.75 -1.89
CA THR A 76 -13.60 0.65 -2.25
C THR A 76 -14.94 1.17 -2.77
N GLU A 77 -15.16 2.46 -2.66
CA GLU A 77 -16.35 3.11 -3.16
C GLU A 77 -16.02 3.90 -4.43
N LYS A 78 -16.94 3.86 -5.39
CA LYS A 78 -16.78 4.55 -6.65
C LYS A 78 -18.12 5.03 -7.17
N ASN A 79 -18.30 6.36 -7.28
CA ASN A 79 -19.57 6.99 -7.69
C ASN A 79 -20.77 6.44 -6.88
N ASP A 80 -20.65 6.36 -5.56
CA ASP A 80 -21.64 5.78 -4.64
C ASP A 80 -21.91 4.29 -4.87
N ASP A 81 -21.04 3.58 -5.62
CA ASP A 81 -21.12 2.13 -5.88
C ASP A 81 -19.95 1.41 -5.19
N GLU A 82 -20.27 0.57 -4.22
CA GLU A 82 -19.28 -0.25 -3.52
C GLU A 82 -18.72 -1.33 -4.45
N ARG A 83 -17.41 -1.57 -4.32
CA ARG A 83 -16.66 -2.58 -5.06
C ARG A 83 -15.78 -3.39 -4.15
N ILE A 84 -15.61 -4.64 -4.52
CA ILE A 84 -14.63 -5.53 -3.93
C ILE A 84 -13.55 -5.79 -4.97
N VAL A 85 -12.31 -5.50 -4.61
CA VAL A 85 -11.14 -5.75 -5.47
C VAL A 85 -10.28 -6.82 -4.83
N ALA A 86 -9.92 -7.81 -5.64
CA ALA A 86 -8.97 -8.86 -5.29
C ALA A 86 -7.69 -8.72 -6.10
N ASN A 87 -6.55 -8.87 -5.45
CA ASN A 87 -5.24 -8.87 -6.10
C ASN A 87 -4.50 -10.17 -5.77
N ILE A 88 -3.83 -10.73 -6.75
CA ILE A 88 -2.88 -11.83 -6.57
C ILE A 88 -1.58 -11.49 -7.27
N GLY A 89 -0.47 -11.67 -6.59
CA GLY A 89 0.86 -11.41 -7.13
C GLY A 89 1.86 -12.50 -6.81
N LEU A 90 2.86 -12.60 -7.68
CA LEU A 90 4.04 -13.43 -7.50
C LEU A 90 5.27 -12.54 -7.63
N GLY A 91 6.25 -12.78 -6.79
CA GLY A 91 7.49 -12.02 -6.84
C GLY A 91 8.71 -12.84 -6.43
N LYS A 92 9.86 -12.30 -6.80
CA LYS A 92 11.16 -12.79 -6.37
C LYS A 92 12.01 -11.63 -5.88
N ARG A 93 12.61 -11.77 -4.72
CA ARG A 93 13.54 -10.82 -4.12
C ARG A 93 14.93 -11.43 -4.04
N PHE A 94 15.94 -10.60 -4.31
CA PHE A 94 17.35 -10.95 -4.29
C PHE A 94 18.03 -10.11 -3.22
N LEU A 95 18.52 -10.79 -2.19
CA LEU A 95 19.24 -10.18 -1.09
C LEU A 95 20.74 -10.06 -1.48
N ASN A 96 21.38 -8.94 -1.13
CA ASN A 96 22.82 -8.84 -1.32
C ASN A 96 23.59 -9.68 -0.28
N ASP A 97 24.86 -9.98 -0.54
CA ASP A 97 25.70 -10.84 0.31
C ASP A 97 25.81 -10.32 1.76
N GLU A 98 25.80 -9.01 1.93
CA GLU A 98 25.87 -8.34 3.25
C GLU A 98 24.50 -8.28 3.96
N LYS A 99 23.42 -8.73 3.31
CA LYS A 99 22.04 -8.67 3.80
C LYS A 99 21.56 -7.27 4.18
N THR A 100 22.13 -6.24 3.56
CA THR A 100 21.82 -4.83 3.84
C THR A 100 20.84 -4.22 2.85
N SER A 101 20.59 -4.89 1.73
CA SER A 101 19.66 -4.45 0.71
C SER A 101 19.11 -5.62 -0.10
N PHE A 102 17.92 -5.44 -0.68
CA PHE A 102 17.41 -6.36 -1.68
C PHE A 102 16.87 -5.60 -2.89
N THR A 103 16.79 -6.32 -4.02
CA THR A 103 16.04 -5.93 -5.21
C THR A 103 14.96 -6.97 -5.46
N GLY A 104 13.84 -6.58 -6.05
CA GLY A 104 12.73 -7.48 -6.31
C GLY A 104 12.05 -7.19 -7.63
N LEU A 105 11.52 -8.26 -8.21
CA LEU A 105 10.64 -8.24 -9.38
C LEU A 105 9.32 -8.89 -9.00
N ASN A 106 8.22 -8.35 -9.49
CA ASN A 106 6.91 -8.91 -9.22
C ASN A 106 5.97 -8.72 -10.41
N VAL A 107 4.94 -9.56 -10.44
CA VAL A 107 3.82 -9.47 -11.37
C VAL A 107 2.53 -9.65 -10.59
N PHE A 108 1.49 -8.91 -10.97
CA PHE A 108 0.19 -8.99 -10.33
C PHE A 108 -0.93 -9.12 -11.34
N PHE A 109 -2.03 -9.71 -10.89
CA PHE A 109 -3.32 -9.69 -11.50
C PHE A 109 -4.33 -9.14 -10.51
N ASP A 110 -5.11 -8.17 -10.95
CA ASP A 110 -6.13 -7.46 -10.17
C ASP A 110 -7.48 -7.66 -10.84
N TYR A 111 -8.52 -7.91 -10.04
CA TYR A 111 -9.88 -8.13 -10.51
C TYR A 111 -10.88 -7.48 -9.55
N ASP A 112 -11.91 -6.81 -10.08
CA ASP A 112 -13.01 -6.31 -9.28
C ASP A 112 -14.33 -7.06 -9.56
N ASP A 113 -15.28 -6.96 -8.64
CA ASP A 113 -16.57 -7.63 -8.70
C ASP A 113 -17.51 -7.09 -9.79
N LYS A 114 -17.13 -6.04 -10.53
CA LYS A 114 -17.84 -5.52 -11.70
C LYS A 114 -17.38 -6.16 -13.01
N GLY A 115 -16.20 -6.78 -13.02
CA GLY A 115 -15.62 -7.45 -14.17
C GLY A 115 -14.40 -6.75 -14.77
N ASN A 116 -13.90 -5.68 -14.14
CA ASN A 116 -12.64 -5.07 -14.57
C ASN A 116 -11.46 -5.95 -14.18
N ALA A 117 -10.50 -6.09 -15.08
CA ALA A 117 -9.27 -6.83 -14.85
C ALA A 117 -8.04 -6.02 -15.29
N ARG A 118 -6.96 -6.13 -14.50
CA ARG A 118 -5.70 -5.44 -14.74
C ARG A 118 -4.52 -6.35 -14.37
N SER A 119 -3.44 -6.26 -15.11
CA SER A 119 -2.15 -6.84 -14.72
C SER A 119 -1.14 -5.74 -14.41
N SER A 120 -0.07 -6.10 -13.72
CA SER A 120 1.08 -5.19 -13.55
C SER A 120 2.39 -5.95 -13.45
N ILE A 121 3.47 -5.24 -13.75
CA ILE A 121 4.85 -5.67 -13.50
C ILE A 121 5.50 -4.61 -12.62
N GLY A 122 6.26 -5.05 -11.61
CA GLY A 122 6.91 -4.16 -10.66
C GLY A 122 8.38 -4.47 -10.45
N LEU A 123 9.12 -3.42 -10.11
CA LEU A 123 10.51 -3.44 -9.67
C LEU A 123 10.59 -2.76 -8.32
N GLU A 124 11.33 -3.35 -7.38
CA GLU A 124 11.60 -2.75 -6.07
C GLU A 124 13.07 -2.84 -5.70
N MET A 125 13.54 -1.84 -4.96
CA MET A 125 14.86 -1.80 -4.34
C MET A 125 14.71 -1.24 -2.94
N ARG A 126 15.22 -1.94 -1.94
CA ARG A 126 15.09 -1.51 -0.56
C ARG A 126 16.36 -1.75 0.23
N ASN A 127 16.69 -0.82 1.10
CA ASN A 127 17.70 -0.96 2.15
C ASN A 127 17.17 -0.35 3.46
N ALA A 128 18.04 -0.24 4.47
CA ALA A 128 17.64 0.26 5.78
C ALA A 128 17.17 1.74 5.78
N VAL A 129 17.55 2.53 4.79
CA VAL A 129 17.32 4.00 4.73
C VAL A 129 16.42 4.40 3.58
N LEU A 130 16.48 3.65 2.46
CA LEU A 130 15.81 4.00 1.21
C LEU A 130 14.91 2.86 0.74
N ASP A 131 13.74 3.21 0.23
CA ASP A 131 12.78 2.33 -0.41
C ASP A 131 12.38 2.92 -1.76
N PHE A 132 12.48 2.11 -2.82
CA PHE A 132 12.10 2.47 -4.17
C PHE A 132 11.19 1.39 -4.74
N ALA A 133 10.09 1.78 -5.36
CA ALA A 133 9.20 0.89 -6.09
C ALA A 133 8.72 1.56 -7.38
N PHE A 134 8.70 0.81 -8.45
CA PHE A 134 8.12 1.19 -9.73
C PHE A 134 7.17 0.08 -10.18
N ASN A 135 5.95 0.44 -10.58
CA ASN A 135 4.96 -0.48 -11.09
C ASN A 135 4.38 0.07 -12.40
N ASN A 136 4.24 -0.79 -13.41
CA ASN A 136 3.54 -0.49 -14.64
C ASN A 136 2.31 -1.38 -14.77
N TYR A 137 1.18 -0.80 -15.15
CA TYR A 137 -0.15 -1.42 -15.13
C TYR A 137 -0.72 -1.50 -16.54
N PHE A 138 -1.42 -2.60 -16.83
CA PHE A 138 -2.02 -2.89 -18.13
C PHE A 138 -3.46 -3.35 -17.93
N GLY A 139 -4.43 -2.64 -18.52
CA GLY A 139 -5.82 -3.06 -18.58
C GLY A 139 -5.97 -4.34 -19.39
N LEU A 140 -6.72 -5.30 -18.88
CA LEU A 140 -6.94 -6.59 -19.53
C LEU A 140 -8.40 -6.76 -19.94
N ASP A 141 -9.33 -6.40 -19.07
CA ASP A 141 -10.76 -6.53 -19.32
C ASP A 141 -11.52 -5.36 -18.67
N ASP A 142 -12.64 -4.99 -19.28
CA ASP A 142 -13.43 -3.82 -18.94
C ASP A 142 -14.84 -4.24 -18.53
N ALA A 143 -15.36 -3.69 -17.45
CA ALA A 143 -16.78 -3.81 -17.11
C ALA A 143 -17.65 -2.97 -18.07
N ASP A 144 -18.95 -3.27 -18.13
CA ASP A 144 -19.87 -2.53 -19.00
C ASP A 144 -19.91 -1.04 -18.62
N GLY A 145 -19.68 -0.20 -19.61
CA GLY A 145 -19.62 1.24 -19.43
C GLY A 145 -18.32 1.79 -18.82
N GLU A 146 -17.35 0.95 -18.54
CA GLU A 146 -16.05 1.31 -17.99
C GLU A 146 -14.91 0.97 -18.94
N LYS A 147 -13.75 1.61 -18.73
CA LYS A 147 -12.51 1.30 -19.43
C LYS A 147 -11.36 1.32 -18.42
N VAL A 148 -10.72 0.19 -18.21
CA VAL A 148 -9.54 0.07 -17.35
C VAL A 148 -8.39 0.84 -17.98
N LEU A 149 -7.74 1.69 -17.16
CA LEU A 149 -6.64 2.54 -17.62
C LEU A 149 -5.30 1.82 -17.44
N ASP A 150 -4.46 1.93 -18.46
CA ASP A 150 -3.03 1.68 -18.35
C ASP A 150 -2.38 2.80 -17.54
N GLY A 151 -1.16 2.58 -17.03
CA GLY A 151 -0.47 3.63 -16.30
C GLY A 151 0.70 3.10 -15.49
N TYR A 152 1.26 3.97 -14.66
CA TYR A 152 2.37 3.60 -13.77
C TYR A 152 2.30 4.34 -12.44
N ASP A 153 2.98 3.80 -11.44
CA ASP A 153 3.36 4.51 -10.22
C ASP A 153 4.84 4.35 -9.91
N LEU A 154 5.38 5.37 -9.24
CA LEU A 154 6.77 5.45 -8.82
C LEU A 154 6.81 5.98 -7.39
N ARG A 155 7.21 5.12 -6.44
CA ARG A 155 7.37 5.49 -5.04
C ARG A 155 8.84 5.55 -4.67
N PHE A 156 9.18 6.61 -3.96
CA PHE A 156 10.46 6.77 -3.27
C PHE A 156 10.20 7.12 -1.83
N ALA A 157 10.84 6.41 -0.90
CA ALA A 157 10.78 6.72 0.52
C ALA A 157 12.17 6.73 1.14
N SER A 158 12.33 7.53 2.18
CA SER A 158 13.57 7.64 2.95
C SER A 158 13.26 7.79 4.42
N GLN A 159 14.07 7.13 5.24
CA GLN A 159 14.05 7.34 6.68
C GLN A 159 14.24 8.83 7.02
N ILE A 160 13.51 9.33 8.03
CA ILE A 160 13.71 10.69 8.54
C ILE A 160 14.94 10.69 9.45
N PRO A 161 15.92 11.63 9.24
CA PRO A 161 17.10 11.74 10.08
C PRO A 161 16.77 11.80 11.57
N PHE A 162 17.44 11.00 12.39
CA PHE A 162 17.24 10.89 13.84
C PHE A 162 15.87 10.35 14.30
N ILE A 163 14.94 10.07 13.36
CA ILE A 163 13.59 9.57 13.66
C ILE A 163 13.42 8.22 12.96
N HIS A 164 14.04 7.17 13.52
CA HIS A 164 14.16 5.87 12.87
C HIS A 164 12.84 5.08 12.77
N TRP A 165 11.77 5.56 13.40
CA TRP A 165 10.43 5.00 13.34
C TRP A 165 9.52 5.67 12.29
N ALA A 166 10.09 6.62 11.51
CA ALA A 166 9.35 7.38 10.52
C ALA A 166 10.12 7.48 9.20
N ASP A 167 9.42 7.26 8.09
CA ASP A 167 9.88 7.48 6.74
C ASP A 167 9.04 8.58 6.07
N ILE A 168 9.70 9.43 5.28
CA ILE A 168 9.02 10.35 4.36
C ILE A 168 8.97 9.71 2.98
N PHE A 169 7.87 9.88 2.26
CA PHE A 169 7.77 9.37 0.91
C PHE A 169 7.17 10.35 -0.08
N VAL A 170 7.46 10.11 -1.34
CA VAL A 170 6.77 10.66 -2.50
C VAL A 170 6.33 9.52 -3.39
N ASN A 171 5.10 9.59 -3.89
CA ASN A 171 4.55 8.66 -4.87
C ASN A 171 4.00 9.45 -6.05
N SER A 172 4.60 9.29 -7.24
CA SER A 172 4.13 9.89 -8.49
C SER A 172 3.40 8.82 -9.30
N TYR A 173 2.31 9.19 -9.95
CA TYR A 173 1.55 8.28 -10.79
C TYR A 173 0.99 8.97 -12.03
N SER A 174 0.76 8.18 -13.08
CA SER A 174 0.06 8.59 -14.29
C SER A 174 -0.82 7.44 -14.79
N TRP A 175 -2.06 7.76 -15.17
CA TRP A 175 -3.04 6.85 -15.75
C TRP A 175 -3.48 7.39 -17.10
N ASP A 176 -3.29 6.61 -18.15
CA ASP A 176 -3.51 7.01 -19.53
C ASP A 176 -5.00 7.10 -19.83
N GLY A 177 -5.51 8.31 -20.06
CA GLY A 177 -6.89 8.55 -20.44
C GLY A 177 -7.19 8.03 -21.86
N VAL A 178 -8.33 7.36 -22.07
CA VAL A 178 -8.71 6.82 -23.37
C VAL A 178 -9.52 7.82 -24.20
N LYS A 179 -10.46 8.52 -23.60
CA LYS A 179 -11.30 9.55 -24.20
C LYS A 179 -11.09 10.91 -23.58
N ARG A 180 -10.37 10.96 -22.50
CA ARG A 180 -10.12 12.16 -21.68
C ARG A 180 -8.62 12.33 -21.48
N ASP A 181 -8.24 13.48 -20.89
CA ASP A 181 -6.87 13.74 -20.52
C ASP A 181 -6.39 12.71 -19.46
N ASP A 182 -5.11 12.44 -19.45
CA ASP A 182 -4.47 11.57 -18.46
C ASP A 182 -4.72 12.05 -17.03
N VAL A 183 -4.67 11.14 -16.09
CA VAL A 183 -4.74 11.44 -14.66
C VAL A 183 -3.36 11.34 -14.06
N GLU A 184 -2.75 12.46 -13.78
CA GLU A 184 -1.45 12.54 -13.15
C GLU A 184 -1.58 13.06 -11.72
N GLY A 185 -0.67 12.66 -10.85
CA GLY A 185 -0.63 13.16 -9.50
C GLY A 185 0.64 12.81 -8.76
N MET A 186 0.77 13.42 -7.58
CA MET A 186 1.90 13.22 -6.69
C MET A 186 1.46 13.28 -5.24
N ALA A 187 1.59 12.14 -4.54
CA ALA A 187 1.31 12.07 -3.11
C ALA A 187 2.61 12.24 -2.30
N TYR A 188 2.54 13.05 -1.25
CA TYR A 188 3.62 13.30 -0.29
C TYR A 188 3.15 12.82 1.09
N GLY A 189 3.93 12.00 1.76
CA GLY A 189 3.45 11.43 3.00
C GLY A 189 4.53 10.94 3.95
N LEU A 190 4.03 10.35 5.03
CA LEU A 190 4.79 9.76 6.11
C LEU A 190 4.32 8.33 6.35
N ASP A 191 5.26 7.39 6.46
CA ASP A 191 5.06 6.05 7.01
C ASP A 191 5.56 6.05 8.45
N LEU A 192 4.71 5.78 9.43
CA LEU A 192 5.01 5.86 10.85
C LEU A 192 4.82 4.50 11.52
N SER A 193 5.83 3.99 12.20
CA SER A 193 5.75 2.80 13.06
C SER A 193 5.32 3.22 14.46
N LEU A 194 4.01 3.19 14.75
CA LEU A 194 3.47 3.61 16.04
C LEU A 194 3.80 2.62 17.14
N THR A 195 3.66 1.32 16.83
CA THR A 195 4.05 0.18 17.65
C THR A 195 4.61 -0.93 16.75
N SER A 196 5.06 -2.03 17.33
CA SER A 196 5.48 -3.20 16.53
C SER A 196 4.36 -3.79 15.65
N ASN A 197 3.09 -3.59 15.99
CA ASN A 197 1.94 -4.12 15.27
C ASN A 197 1.10 -3.07 14.55
N ILE A 198 1.32 -1.78 14.82
CA ILE A 198 0.49 -0.69 14.29
C ILE A 198 1.35 0.29 13.54
N GLN A 199 1.00 0.51 12.27
CA GLN A 199 1.60 1.50 11.39
C GLN A 199 0.53 2.50 10.95
N LEU A 200 0.96 3.73 10.67
CA LEU A 200 0.13 4.80 10.11
C LEU A 200 0.82 5.35 8.88
N GLU A 201 0.13 5.30 7.75
CA GLU A 201 0.50 6.06 6.56
C GLU A 201 -0.39 7.31 6.51
N TYR A 202 0.21 8.49 6.39
CA TYR A 202 -0.51 9.76 6.26
C TYR A 202 0.05 10.53 5.08
N ALA A 203 -0.80 10.99 4.18
CA ALA A 203 -0.33 11.72 3.01
C ALA A 203 -1.32 12.78 2.51
N TYR A 204 -0.76 13.70 1.71
CA TYR A 204 -1.46 14.65 0.87
C TYR A 204 -1.26 14.24 -0.59
N ASP A 205 -2.34 14.00 -1.30
CA ASP A 205 -2.38 13.64 -2.71
C ASP A 205 -2.77 14.87 -3.54
N ASN A 206 -1.79 15.38 -4.30
CA ASN A 206 -1.95 16.51 -5.21
C ASN A 206 -2.20 15.96 -6.62
N LYS A 207 -3.33 16.31 -7.21
CA LYS A 207 -3.80 15.81 -8.51
C LYS A 207 -3.71 16.88 -9.55
N ASP A 208 -2.91 16.63 -10.58
CA ASP A 208 -2.74 17.54 -11.72
C ASP A 208 -3.80 17.26 -12.79
N LYS A 209 -5.08 17.33 -12.40
CA LYS A 209 -6.19 17.23 -13.33
C LYS A 209 -7.31 18.19 -12.97
N LYS A 210 -7.73 18.98 -13.92
CA LYS A 210 -8.85 19.91 -13.78
C LYS A 210 -10.15 19.16 -13.47
N GLY A 211 -10.71 19.41 -12.28
CA GLY A 211 -11.93 18.77 -11.79
C GLY A 211 -11.75 17.62 -10.81
N LEU A 212 -10.51 17.23 -10.50
CA LEU A 212 -10.18 16.40 -9.34
C LEU A 212 -9.68 17.31 -8.20
N GLU A 213 -10.14 17.05 -6.99
CA GLU A 213 -9.70 17.79 -5.80
C GLU A 213 -8.52 17.07 -5.16
N ASP A 214 -7.56 17.86 -4.68
CA ASP A 214 -6.51 17.35 -3.81
C ASP A 214 -7.11 16.85 -2.50
N GLU A 215 -6.45 15.89 -1.85
CA GLU A 215 -6.97 15.34 -0.61
C GLU A 215 -5.89 14.88 0.36
N TYR A 216 -6.29 14.80 1.63
CA TYR A 216 -5.55 14.08 2.65
C TYR A 216 -6.12 12.69 2.87
N TYR A 217 -5.23 11.73 3.10
CA TYR A 217 -5.64 10.42 3.56
C TYR A 217 -4.80 9.92 4.74
N ALA A 218 -5.38 9.04 5.52
CA ALA A 218 -4.74 8.36 6.63
C ALA A 218 -5.10 6.88 6.61
N LYS A 219 -4.09 6.02 6.54
CA LYS A 219 -4.25 4.57 6.53
C LYS A 219 -3.65 3.98 7.80
N LEU A 220 -4.51 3.42 8.64
CA LEU A 220 -4.11 2.68 9.83
C LEU A 220 -3.95 1.21 9.47
N ILE A 221 -2.79 0.63 9.77
CA ILE A 221 -2.40 -0.72 9.36
C ILE A 221 -2.05 -1.53 10.61
N PHE A 222 -2.71 -2.68 10.77
CA PHE A 222 -2.38 -3.69 11.78
C PHE A 222 -1.61 -4.81 11.12
N VAL A 223 -0.41 -5.11 11.65
CA VAL A 223 0.52 -6.08 11.06
C VAL A 223 0.70 -7.27 11.98
N HIS A 224 0.67 -8.45 11.42
CA HIS A 224 1.04 -9.72 12.08
C HIS A 224 1.99 -10.52 11.18
N PRO A 225 3.09 -11.09 11.69
CA PRO A 225 3.60 -10.96 13.06
C PRO A 225 4.10 -9.53 13.38
N PRO A 226 4.33 -9.22 14.68
CA PRO A 226 4.90 -7.94 15.08
C PRO A 226 6.22 -7.65 14.35
N LYS A 227 6.35 -6.42 13.83
CA LYS A 227 7.58 -5.97 13.19
C LYS A 227 8.68 -5.71 14.21
N GLU A 228 9.89 -6.09 13.86
CA GLU A 228 11.07 -5.70 14.61
C GLU A 228 11.59 -4.36 14.07
N GLY A 229 11.79 -3.40 14.95
CA GLY A 229 12.34 -2.10 14.57
C GLY A 229 11.96 -0.99 15.51
N PRO A 230 12.46 0.20 15.25
CA PRO A 230 12.10 1.39 16.01
C PRO A 230 10.60 1.69 15.91
N ILE A 231 10.05 2.15 17.02
CA ILE A 231 8.65 2.55 17.15
C ILE A 231 8.56 3.99 17.71
N LEU A 232 7.42 4.62 17.62
CA LEU A 232 7.18 5.99 18.13
C LEU A 232 7.68 6.16 19.58
N GLY A 233 7.54 5.13 20.41
CA GLY A 233 7.97 5.14 21.82
C GLY A 233 9.48 5.28 22.03
N ASP A 234 10.30 4.97 21.02
CA ASP A 234 11.77 5.10 21.09
C ASP A 234 12.26 6.55 20.94
N GLY A 235 11.38 7.47 20.50
CA GLY A 235 11.68 8.88 20.37
C GLY A 235 12.73 9.17 19.30
N PHE A 236 13.71 10.03 19.65
CA PHE A 236 14.80 10.43 18.75
C PHE A 236 16.06 9.61 18.99
N SER A 237 16.70 9.18 17.90
CA SER A 237 18.00 8.51 17.92
C SER A 237 19.16 9.50 18.02
N SER A 238 20.28 9.07 18.57
CA SER A 238 21.57 9.79 18.49
C SER A 238 22.26 9.61 17.12
N GLU A 239 21.89 8.56 16.37
CA GLU A 239 22.41 8.29 15.04
C GLU A 239 21.50 8.90 13.98
N MET A 240 22.07 9.54 12.97
CA MET A 240 21.33 10.16 11.87
C MET A 240 20.53 9.13 11.06
N TRP A 241 21.15 7.98 10.77
CA TRP A 241 20.56 6.93 9.95
C TRP A 241 20.72 5.56 10.60
N ARG A 242 19.71 4.71 10.50
CA ARG A 242 19.77 3.31 10.89
C ARG A 242 20.31 2.45 9.73
N THR A 243 21.61 2.53 9.48
CA THR A 243 22.24 1.84 8.33
C THR A 243 22.46 0.34 8.52
N LYS A 244 22.53 -0.13 9.77
CA LYS A 244 22.78 -1.54 10.11
C LYS A 244 21.47 -2.29 10.37
N LYS A 245 20.78 -2.68 9.31
CA LYS A 245 19.56 -3.48 9.37
C LYS A 245 19.72 -4.74 8.52
N ASP A 246 19.42 -5.90 9.10
CA ASP A 246 19.30 -7.14 8.34
C ASP A 246 18.00 -7.12 7.52
N MET A 247 18.12 -6.99 6.21
CA MET A 247 17.00 -6.89 5.28
C MET A 247 16.38 -8.24 4.93
N SER A 248 16.95 -9.38 5.38
CA SER A 248 16.34 -10.69 5.15
C SER A 248 14.94 -10.80 5.77
N ARG A 249 14.70 -10.09 6.87
CA ARG A 249 13.38 -10.01 7.53
C ARG A 249 12.35 -9.17 6.76
N GLU A 250 12.80 -8.35 5.82
CA GLU A 250 11.93 -7.52 4.98
C GLU A 250 11.52 -8.24 3.67
N LEU A 251 12.07 -9.42 3.40
CA LEU A 251 11.79 -10.17 2.17
C LEU A 251 10.33 -10.63 2.05
N LEU A 252 9.59 -10.66 3.15
CA LEU A 252 8.17 -11.06 3.20
C LEU A 252 7.23 -9.92 3.60
N THR A 253 7.68 -8.67 3.43
CA THR A 253 6.82 -7.49 3.56
C THR A 253 6.06 -7.21 2.26
N LYS A 254 5.00 -6.40 2.31
CA LYS A 254 4.21 -6.07 1.12
C LYS A 254 5.04 -5.36 0.03
N VAL A 255 4.69 -5.63 -1.22
CA VAL A 255 5.09 -4.82 -2.38
C VAL A 255 4.37 -3.47 -2.30
N LYS A 256 5.11 -2.38 -2.46
CA LYS A 256 4.56 -1.02 -2.50
C LYS A 256 4.03 -0.76 -3.93
N ARG A 257 2.72 -0.82 -4.11
CA ARG A 257 2.04 -0.62 -5.39
C ARG A 257 0.62 -0.10 -5.17
N ASN A 258 0.01 0.42 -6.24
CA ASN A 258 -1.41 0.72 -6.22
C ASN A 258 -2.23 -0.57 -6.46
N ASN A 259 -3.04 -0.93 -5.49
CA ASN A 259 -3.89 -2.13 -5.55
C ASN A 259 -5.27 -1.86 -6.18
N LYS A 260 -5.68 -0.59 -6.31
CA LYS A 260 -6.97 -0.19 -6.88
C LYS A 260 -6.92 -0.18 -8.40
N ILE A 261 -8.01 -0.56 -9.08
CA ILE A 261 -8.12 -0.54 -10.55
C ILE A 261 -8.64 0.84 -10.97
N PHE A 262 -7.88 1.59 -11.76
CA PHE A 262 -8.32 2.86 -12.33
C PHE A 262 -9.14 2.63 -13.60
N VAL A 263 -10.31 3.30 -13.70
CA VAL A 263 -11.17 3.18 -14.86
C VAL A 263 -11.71 4.55 -15.29
N GLU A 264 -11.94 4.68 -16.60
CA GLU A 264 -12.68 5.77 -17.22
C GLU A 264 -14.11 5.31 -17.55
N PHE A 265 -15.11 6.16 -17.25
CA PHE A 265 -16.50 5.86 -17.60
C PHE A 265 -16.85 6.30 -19.01
N SER A 266 -17.61 5.48 -19.72
CA SER A 266 -18.07 5.74 -21.10
C SER A 266 -19.21 6.76 -21.21
N GLY A 267 -19.73 7.29 -20.11
CA GLY A 267 -20.82 8.27 -20.06
C GLY A 267 -20.36 9.71 -19.91
N ASN A 268 -21.30 10.68 -19.91
CA ASN A 268 -21.04 12.14 -19.76
C ASN A 268 -20.54 12.55 -18.36
N SER A 269 -20.27 11.63 -17.49
CA SER A 269 -19.85 11.86 -16.11
C SER A 269 -18.38 11.49 -15.94
N THR A 270 -17.68 12.37 -15.30
CA THR A 270 -16.39 12.26 -14.59
C THR A 270 -15.60 10.96 -14.76
N ILE A 271 -14.28 11.08 -14.99
CA ILE A 271 -13.34 10.03 -14.57
C ILE A 271 -13.62 9.86 -13.09
N SER A 272 -14.19 8.73 -12.74
CA SER A 272 -14.30 8.43 -11.35
C SER A 272 -12.95 7.93 -10.89
N ARG A 273 -12.45 8.64 -9.99
CA ARG A 273 -11.40 8.32 -9.12
C ARG A 273 -11.59 6.94 -8.51
N LEU A 274 -10.58 6.13 -8.62
CA LEU A 274 -10.32 5.06 -7.69
C LEU A 274 -9.51 5.67 -6.54
N ASP A 275 -10.22 6.27 -5.61
CA ASP A 275 -9.60 6.69 -4.36
C ASP A 275 -9.33 5.51 -3.46
#